data_2f2c0193395ea6a4e71e20a127eab6cc
#
_entry.id   2f2c0193395ea6a4e71e20a127eab6cc
#
_cell.length_a   1.000
_cell.length_b   1.000
_cell.length_c   1.000
_cell.angle_alpha   90.00
_cell.angle_beta   90.00
_cell.angle_gamma   90.00
#
_symmetry.space_group_name_H-M   'P 1'
#
loop_
_entity.id
_entity.type
_entity.pdbx_description
1 polymer ?
#
loop_
_entity_poly.entity_id
_entity_poly.type
_entity_poly.pdbx_seq_one_letter_code
_entity_poly.pdbx_strand_id
1 'polypeptide(L)'
;QAIYWPLKHVFGAYNTSYVSVYGNWGRNYDAVADKFVYTPFSAIAAATYANVDGTFQPWFAPAGFTRGRFSGAVNLAIKPSQRQRDLLYRIGVNPVTQFPNEGFAIFGQKTLFKKPSAFDRVNVRRLFLYLEKVVRNTMRFFVFEPNTLLTRTQVVNILTPIFENAKNTEGVYDYLIVCDERNNTPDIIDQNELVVDIYLKPVRAAEFILVNFYATRTGQDFNELLS
;
A
#
# COMPACT_ATOMS: atom_id res chain seq x y z
N GLN A 1 -12.18 12.96 -20.74
CA GLN A 1 -13.48 13.25 -20.09
C GLN A 1 -14.28 11.99 -19.77
N ALA A 2 -14.27 10.97 -20.65
CA ALA A 2 -15.06 9.74 -20.47
C ALA A 2 -14.74 8.93 -19.19
N ILE A 3 -13.49 8.96 -18.69
CA ILE A 3 -13.11 8.32 -17.42
C ILE A 3 -13.19 9.32 -16.26
N TYR A 4 -12.78 10.56 -16.49
CA TYR A 4 -12.66 11.58 -15.44
C TYR A 4 -14.00 11.95 -14.83
N TRP A 5 -15.03 12.19 -15.65
CA TRP A 5 -16.32 12.68 -15.16
C TRP A 5 -17.05 11.67 -14.25
N PRO A 6 -17.24 10.39 -14.64
CA PRO A 6 -17.87 9.41 -13.76
C PRO A 6 -17.11 9.21 -12.46
N LEU A 7 -15.78 9.15 -12.52
CA LEU A 7 -14.94 8.91 -11.34
C LEU A 7 -14.97 10.09 -10.38
N LYS A 8 -14.96 11.33 -10.88
CA LYS A 8 -15.09 12.52 -10.05
C LYS A 8 -16.45 12.60 -9.35
N HIS A 9 -17.52 12.28 -10.04
CA HIS A 9 -18.88 12.45 -9.51
C HIS A 9 -19.34 11.26 -8.67
N VAL A 10 -19.00 10.04 -9.05
CA VAL A 10 -19.38 8.82 -8.30
C VAL A 10 -18.47 8.62 -7.09
N PHE A 11 -17.15 8.65 -7.30
CA PHE A 11 -16.17 8.37 -6.22
C PHE A 11 -15.72 9.63 -5.49
N GLY A 12 -16.01 10.82 -5.98
CA GLY A 12 -15.66 12.08 -5.35
C GLY A 12 -16.31 12.30 -3.97
N ALA A 13 -17.42 11.64 -3.68
CA ALA A 13 -18.08 11.67 -2.37
C ALA A 13 -17.39 10.76 -1.32
N TYR A 14 -16.68 9.73 -1.76
CA TYR A 14 -16.03 8.79 -0.85
C TYR A 14 -14.74 9.36 -0.27
N ASN A 15 -14.54 9.14 1.02
CA ASN A 15 -13.32 9.48 1.75
C ASN A 15 -12.93 8.31 2.64
N THR A 16 -12.23 7.34 2.09
CA THR A 16 -11.87 6.11 2.78
C THR A 16 -10.53 5.58 2.28
N SER A 17 -9.76 5.02 3.18
CA SER A 17 -8.49 4.35 2.86
C SER A 17 -8.64 2.86 2.51
N TYR A 18 -9.85 2.32 2.63
CA TYR A 18 -10.12 0.90 2.34
C TYR A 18 -10.49 0.63 0.88
N VAL A 19 -10.64 1.68 0.08
CA VAL A 19 -11.00 1.58 -1.34
C VAL A 19 -9.92 2.23 -2.19
N SER A 20 -9.53 1.57 -3.26
CA SER A 20 -8.70 2.12 -4.34
C SER A 20 -9.38 1.92 -5.68
N VAL A 21 -9.29 2.91 -6.55
CA VAL A 21 -9.93 2.91 -7.87
C VAL A 21 -8.87 2.81 -8.95
N TYR A 22 -9.10 1.90 -9.89
CA TYR A 22 -8.23 1.68 -11.05
C TYR A 22 -8.96 2.13 -12.30
N GLY A 23 -8.39 3.12 -12.97
CA GLY A 23 -8.98 3.67 -14.19
C GLY A 23 -8.50 2.95 -15.43
N ASN A 24 -9.44 2.62 -16.29
CA ASN A 24 -9.32 2.01 -17.61
C ASN A 24 -9.97 0.60 -17.69
N TRP A 25 -10.11 0.12 -18.91
CA TRP A 25 -10.57 -1.23 -19.23
C TRP A 25 -9.55 -1.87 -20.18
N GLY A 26 -9.31 -3.15 -20.01
CA GLY A 26 -8.47 -3.96 -20.89
C GLY A 26 -9.32 -4.64 -21.96
N ARG A 27 -8.83 -4.62 -23.20
CA ARG A 27 -9.36 -5.43 -24.27
C ARG A 27 -8.68 -6.78 -24.25
N ASN A 28 -9.43 -7.83 -23.97
CA ASN A 28 -8.96 -9.21 -23.88
C ASN A 28 -9.63 -10.05 -24.95
N TYR A 29 -8.95 -11.10 -25.38
CA TYR A 29 -9.53 -12.09 -26.28
C TYR A 29 -10.15 -13.22 -25.47
N ASP A 30 -11.44 -13.47 -25.69
CA ASP A 30 -12.17 -14.59 -25.12
C ASP A 30 -12.14 -15.73 -26.15
N ALA A 31 -11.34 -16.75 -25.87
CA ALA A 31 -11.16 -17.89 -26.75
C ALA A 31 -12.40 -18.79 -26.83
N VAL A 32 -13.28 -18.75 -25.82
CA VAL A 32 -14.51 -19.56 -25.81
C VAL A 32 -15.59 -18.94 -26.67
N ALA A 33 -15.72 -17.59 -26.56
CA ALA A 33 -16.71 -16.85 -27.33
C ALA A 33 -16.16 -16.34 -28.69
N ASP A 34 -14.88 -16.62 -29.00
CA ASP A 34 -14.16 -16.20 -30.22
C ASP A 34 -14.33 -14.69 -30.52
N LYS A 35 -14.18 -13.87 -29.47
CA LYS A 35 -14.34 -12.42 -29.59
C LYS A 35 -13.51 -11.64 -28.62
N PHE A 36 -13.28 -10.37 -28.95
CA PHE A 36 -12.69 -9.43 -28.01
C PHE A 36 -13.74 -8.89 -27.03
N VAL A 37 -13.42 -8.96 -25.75
CA VAL A 37 -14.23 -8.40 -24.66
C VAL A 37 -13.46 -7.34 -23.88
N TYR A 38 -14.18 -6.41 -23.29
CA TYR A 38 -13.59 -5.42 -22.39
C TYR A 38 -13.82 -5.83 -20.94
N THR A 39 -12.74 -5.89 -20.16
CA THR A 39 -12.77 -6.21 -18.74
C THR A 39 -12.22 -5.06 -17.90
N PRO A 40 -12.83 -4.74 -16.74
CA PRO A 40 -12.32 -3.68 -15.88
C PRO A 40 -10.99 -4.07 -15.27
N PHE A 41 -10.06 -3.14 -15.16
CA PHE A 41 -8.75 -3.41 -14.56
C PHE A 41 -8.78 -3.61 -13.04
N SER A 42 -9.89 -3.41 -12.38
CA SER A 42 -10.05 -3.78 -10.97
C SER A 42 -9.77 -5.28 -10.71
N ALA A 43 -10.17 -6.16 -11.62
CA ALA A 43 -9.87 -7.61 -11.54
C ALA A 43 -8.37 -7.88 -11.68
N ILE A 44 -7.71 -7.21 -12.62
CA ILE A 44 -6.25 -7.33 -12.83
C ILE A 44 -5.48 -6.73 -11.63
N ALA A 45 -5.98 -5.63 -11.06
CA ALA A 45 -5.40 -5.06 -9.84
C ALA A 45 -5.47 -6.05 -8.67
N ALA A 46 -6.58 -6.75 -8.50
CA ALA A 46 -6.72 -7.80 -7.47
C ALA A 46 -5.74 -8.97 -7.71
N ALA A 47 -5.58 -9.41 -8.96
CA ALA A 47 -4.59 -10.43 -9.32
C ALA A 47 -3.15 -9.94 -9.08
N THR A 48 -2.85 -8.67 -9.38
CA THR A 48 -1.54 -8.06 -9.09
C THR A 48 -1.27 -8.03 -7.59
N TYR A 49 -2.26 -7.72 -6.76
CA TYR A 49 -2.13 -7.78 -5.30
C TYR A 49 -1.81 -9.19 -4.82
N ALA A 50 -2.54 -10.20 -5.30
CA ALA A 50 -2.30 -11.59 -4.94
C ALA A 50 -0.90 -12.05 -5.35
N ASN A 51 -0.43 -11.63 -6.53
CA ASN A 51 0.94 -11.92 -6.98
C ASN A 51 2.00 -11.25 -6.10
N VAL A 52 1.78 -9.99 -5.70
CA VAL A 52 2.68 -9.29 -4.76
C VAL A 52 2.70 -9.99 -3.40
N ASP A 53 1.57 -10.47 -2.90
CA ASP A 53 1.49 -11.22 -1.65
C ASP A 53 2.20 -12.56 -1.70
N GLY A 54 2.18 -13.22 -2.85
CA GLY A 54 2.85 -14.52 -3.04
C GLY A 54 4.35 -14.43 -3.33
N THR A 55 4.83 -13.30 -3.88
CA THR A 55 6.23 -13.16 -4.35
C THR A 55 7.06 -12.23 -3.47
N PHE A 56 6.40 -11.24 -2.88
CA PHE A 56 6.98 -10.21 -2.02
C PHE A 56 6.24 -10.15 -0.69
N GLN A 57 6.24 -8.99 -0.05
CA GLN A 57 5.50 -8.77 1.18
C GLN A 57 4.24 -7.92 0.90
N PRO A 58 3.17 -8.05 1.71
CA PRO A 58 1.91 -7.32 1.51
C PRO A 58 2.04 -5.79 1.52
N TRP A 59 3.10 -5.26 2.12
CA TRP A 59 3.36 -3.83 2.23
C TRP A 59 4.19 -3.23 1.09
N PHE A 60 4.60 -4.03 0.12
CA PHE A 60 5.18 -3.48 -1.09
C PHE A 60 4.11 -2.88 -2.01
N ALA A 61 4.45 -1.77 -2.66
CA ALA A 61 3.56 -1.11 -3.59
C ALA A 61 3.22 -2.00 -4.79
N PRO A 62 1.95 -2.35 -5.05
CA PRO A 62 1.53 -3.16 -6.19
C PRO A 62 1.43 -2.29 -7.46
N ALA A 63 2.48 -1.55 -7.76
CA ALA A 63 2.53 -0.59 -8.87
C ALA A 63 3.96 -0.49 -9.45
N GLY A 64 4.09 0.17 -10.58
CA GLY A 64 5.36 0.37 -11.28
C GLY A 64 5.82 -0.85 -12.08
N PHE A 65 7.01 -0.78 -12.62
CA PHE A 65 7.51 -1.80 -13.53
C PHE A 65 7.95 -3.11 -12.86
N THR A 66 8.29 -3.05 -11.59
CA THR A 66 8.74 -4.23 -10.84
C THR A 66 7.57 -5.12 -10.39
N ARG A 67 6.50 -4.51 -9.86
CA ARG A 67 5.41 -5.22 -9.20
C ARG A 67 4.02 -4.94 -9.76
N GLY A 68 3.87 -3.88 -10.56
CA GLY A 68 2.61 -3.50 -11.18
C GLY A 68 2.44 -3.97 -12.63
N ARG A 69 3.43 -4.67 -13.21
CA ARG A 69 3.33 -5.24 -14.56
C ARG A 69 2.38 -6.43 -14.56
N PHE A 70 1.63 -6.54 -15.64
CA PHE A 70 0.73 -7.67 -15.87
C PHE A 70 0.67 -8.04 -17.35
N SER A 71 0.23 -9.25 -17.63
CA SER A 71 -0.03 -9.76 -18.97
C SER A 71 -1.52 -10.12 -19.10
N GLY A 72 -1.95 -10.42 -20.33
CA GLY A 72 -3.32 -10.88 -20.60
C GLY A 72 -4.24 -9.85 -21.24
N ALA A 73 -3.87 -8.57 -21.25
CA ALA A 73 -4.57 -7.59 -22.08
C ALA A 73 -3.91 -7.45 -23.45
N VAL A 74 -4.70 -7.37 -24.50
CA VAL A 74 -4.21 -7.13 -25.89
C VAL A 74 -4.09 -5.63 -26.14
N ASN A 75 -4.98 -4.84 -25.57
CA ASN A 75 -4.98 -3.38 -25.71
C ASN A 75 -5.72 -2.72 -24.54
N LEU A 76 -5.60 -1.39 -24.45
CA LEU A 76 -6.39 -0.57 -23.53
C LEU A 76 -7.61 0.01 -24.25
N ALA A 77 -8.71 0.16 -23.54
CA ALA A 77 -9.87 0.87 -24.07
C ALA A 77 -9.53 2.34 -24.36
N ILE A 78 -8.74 2.95 -23.49
CA ILE A 78 -8.23 4.32 -23.65
C ILE A 78 -6.72 4.31 -23.37
N LYS A 79 -5.94 4.97 -24.23
CA LYS A 79 -4.49 5.19 -24.03
C LYS A 79 -4.28 6.59 -23.44
N PRO A 80 -4.20 6.73 -22.11
CA PRO A 80 -4.07 8.03 -21.50
C PRO A 80 -2.68 8.63 -21.75
N SER A 81 -2.61 9.89 -22.17
CA SER A 81 -1.38 10.67 -22.21
C SER A 81 -0.85 10.90 -20.79
N GLN A 82 0.42 11.31 -20.66
CA GLN A 82 1.00 11.62 -19.35
C GLN A 82 0.16 12.63 -18.57
N ARG A 83 -0.22 13.74 -19.20
CA ARG A 83 -1.08 14.77 -18.59
C ARG A 83 -2.42 14.22 -18.11
N GLN A 84 -3.01 13.27 -18.83
CA GLN A 84 -4.27 12.62 -18.43
C GLN A 84 -4.07 11.68 -17.24
N ARG A 85 -2.95 10.93 -17.20
CA ARG A 85 -2.59 10.09 -16.06
C ARG A 85 -2.39 10.93 -14.78
N ASP A 86 -1.67 12.04 -14.89
CA ASP A 86 -1.42 12.96 -13.78
C ASP A 86 -2.74 13.54 -13.23
N LEU A 87 -3.67 13.89 -14.12
CA LEU A 87 -5.00 14.38 -13.74
C LEU A 87 -5.80 13.31 -13.01
N LEU A 88 -5.83 12.07 -13.53
CA LEU A 88 -6.49 10.92 -12.89
C LEU A 88 -5.89 10.64 -11.52
N TYR A 89 -4.56 10.61 -11.44
CA TYR A 89 -3.85 10.35 -10.19
C TYR A 89 -4.09 11.43 -9.14
N ARG A 90 -4.23 12.69 -9.57
CA ARG A 90 -4.56 13.81 -8.67
C ARG A 90 -5.91 13.64 -7.97
N ILE A 91 -6.90 13.08 -8.65
CA ILE A 91 -8.24 12.81 -8.09
C ILE A 91 -8.36 11.46 -7.37
N GLY A 92 -7.25 10.72 -7.20
CA GLY A 92 -7.23 9.44 -6.48
C GLY A 92 -7.51 8.20 -7.34
N VAL A 93 -7.49 8.33 -8.66
CA VAL A 93 -7.62 7.20 -9.60
C VAL A 93 -6.24 6.71 -9.98
N ASN A 94 -5.98 5.42 -9.80
CA ASN A 94 -4.72 4.79 -10.17
C ASN A 94 -4.74 4.47 -11.66
N PRO A 95 -3.87 5.10 -12.48
CA PRO A 95 -3.87 4.88 -13.91
C PRO A 95 -3.26 3.52 -14.25
N VAL A 96 -3.88 2.85 -15.21
CA VAL A 96 -3.32 1.67 -15.87
C VAL A 96 -2.98 2.07 -17.30
N THR A 97 -1.74 1.84 -17.70
CA THR A 97 -1.23 2.30 -18.99
C THR A 97 -0.32 1.27 -19.66
N GLN A 98 -0.08 1.47 -20.93
CA GLN A 98 0.86 0.72 -21.73
C GLN A 98 2.11 1.57 -21.97
N PHE A 99 3.28 1.02 -21.68
CA PHE A 99 4.57 1.60 -21.96
C PHE A 99 5.21 0.88 -23.17
N PRO A 100 5.91 1.59 -24.06
CA PRO A 100 6.38 1.00 -25.32
C PRO A 100 7.27 -0.24 -25.16
N ASN A 101 8.16 -0.25 -24.18
CA ASN A 101 9.12 -1.35 -23.98
C ASN A 101 8.76 -2.26 -22.82
N GLU A 102 7.98 -1.79 -21.85
CA GLU A 102 7.69 -2.47 -20.58
C GLU A 102 6.31 -3.16 -20.58
N GLY A 103 5.46 -2.85 -21.56
CA GLY A 103 4.11 -3.42 -21.65
C GLY A 103 3.10 -2.74 -20.74
N PHE A 104 2.12 -3.51 -20.26
CA PHE A 104 1.06 -2.99 -19.41
C PHE A 104 1.48 -2.94 -17.95
N ALA A 105 1.20 -1.82 -17.29
CA ALA A 105 1.48 -1.65 -15.87
C ALA A 105 0.41 -0.80 -15.15
N ILE A 106 0.17 -1.16 -13.89
CA ILE A 106 -0.50 -0.31 -12.93
C ILE A 106 0.50 0.75 -12.48
N PHE A 107 0.16 2.03 -12.65
CA PHE A 107 1.08 3.12 -12.39
C PHE A 107 0.50 4.11 -11.37
N GLY A 108 0.08 3.58 -10.22
CA GLY A 108 -0.47 4.32 -9.09
C GLY A 108 -0.90 3.41 -7.96
N GLN A 109 -0.91 3.94 -6.74
CA GLN A 109 -1.26 3.20 -5.53
C GLN A 109 -2.02 4.06 -4.50
N LYS A 110 -2.81 5.03 -4.96
CA LYS A 110 -3.63 5.87 -4.07
C LYS A 110 -4.87 5.13 -3.60
N THR A 111 -5.24 5.39 -2.37
CA THR A 111 -6.59 5.11 -1.85
C THR A 111 -7.51 6.30 -2.12
N LEU A 112 -8.80 6.17 -1.83
CA LEU A 112 -9.75 7.29 -1.89
C LEU A 112 -9.70 8.21 -0.65
N PHE A 113 -8.68 8.07 0.19
CA PHE A 113 -8.51 8.92 1.34
C PHE A 113 -8.00 10.31 0.94
N LYS A 114 -8.79 11.34 1.27
CA LYS A 114 -8.56 12.71 0.77
C LYS A 114 -7.57 13.51 1.61
N LYS A 115 -7.43 13.17 2.89
CA LYS A 115 -6.50 13.87 3.77
C LYS A 115 -5.07 13.36 3.55
N PRO A 116 -4.06 14.23 3.47
CA PRO A 116 -2.67 13.79 3.47
C PRO A 116 -2.36 12.96 4.72
N SER A 117 -2.07 11.70 4.54
CA SER A 117 -1.83 10.74 5.63
C SER A 117 -1.02 9.57 5.09
N ALA A 118 -0.49 8.74 5.98
CA ALA A 118 0.13 7.48 5.59
C ALA A 118 -0.89 6.53 4.91
N PHE A 119 -2.17 6.63 5.28
CA PHE A 119 -3.25 5.80 4.74
C PHE A 119 -3.79 6.23 3.38
N ASP A 120 -3.25 7.31 2.79
CA ASP A 120 -3.57 7.72 1.43
C ASP A 120 -2.92 6.81 0.36
N ARG A 121 -2.10 5.84 0.80
CA ARG A 121 -1.41 4.86 -0.05
C ARG A 121 -1.83 3.43 0.25
N VAL A 122 -1.97 2.64 -0.82
CA VAL A 122 -2.41 1.24 -0.76
C VAL A 122 -1.42 0.37 0.02
N ASN A 123 -0.12 0.55 -0.20
CA ASN A 123 0.91 -0.23 0.48
C ASN A 123 0.83 -0.10 2.00
N VAL A 124 0.66 1.11 2.52
CA VAL A 124 0.55 1.36 3.97
C VAL A 124 -0.76 0.78 4.52
N ARG A 125 -1.90 0.98 3.81
CA ARG A 125 -3.17 0.38 4.24
C ARG A 125 -3.09 -1.13 4.30
N ARG A 126 -2.45 -1.78 3.33
CA ARG A 126 -2.26 -3.24 3.31
C ARG A 126 -1.33 -3.73 4.41
N LEU A 127 -0.26 -2.98 4.72
CA LEU A 127 0.59 -3.24 5.88
C LEU A 127 -0.23 -3.33 7.17
N PHE A 128 -1.04 -2.32 7.44
CA PHE A 128 -1.87 -2.29 8.65
C PHE A 128 -2.87 -3.42 8.68
N LEU A 129 -3.59 -3.69 7.59
CA LEU A 129 -4.56 -4.80 7.52
C LEU A 129 -3.89 -6.17 7.76
N TYR A 130 -2.69 -6.36 7.26
CA TYR A 130 -1.93 -7.59 7.48
C TYR A 130 -1.52 -7.72 8.95
N LEU A 131 -0.87 -6.69 9.50
CA LEU A 131 -0.40 -6.69 10.88
C LEU A 131 -1.55 -6.81 11.89
N GLU A 132 -2.65 -6.06 11.69
CA GLU A 132 -3.87 -6.18 12.51
C GLU A 132 -4.41 -7.60 12.51
N LYS A 133 -4.44 -8.26 11.35
CA LYS A 133 -4.91 -9.64 11.24
C LYS A 133 -3.99 -10.61 12.00
N VAL A 134 -2.67 -10.46 11.85
CA VAL A 134 -1.68 -11.32 12.53
C VAL A 134 -1.77 -11.13 14.04
N VAL A 135 -1.75 -9.87 14.51
CA VAL A 135 -1.88 -9.55 15.93
C VAL A 135 -3.18 -10.10 16.50
N ARG A 136 -4.32 -9.86 15.83
CA ARG A 136 -5.62 -10.37 16.28
C ARG A 136 -5.65 -11.90 16.42
N ASN A 137 -5.04 -12.60 15.47
CA ASN A 137 -4.97 -14.07 15.54
C ASN A 137 -4.07 -14.54 16.68
N THR A 138 -2.96 -13.88 16.91
CA THR A 138 -2.02 -14.18 18.01
C THR A 138 -2.67 -13.90 19.36
N MET A 139 -3.36 -12.77 19.51
CA MET A 139 -3.99 -12.36 20.75
C MET A 139 -5.16 -13.26 21.20
N ARG A 140 -5.73 -14.06 20.28
CA ARG A 140 -6.78 -15.05 20.65
C ARG A 140 -6.32 -16.06 21.69
N PHE A 141 -5.04 -16.37 21.74
CA PHE A 141 -4.48 -17.32 22.70
C PHE A 141 -4.33 -16.74 24.10
N PHE A 142 -4.49 -15.43 24.27
CA PHE A 142 -4.43 -14.73 25.54
C PHE A 142 -5.81 -14.41 26.12
N VAL A 143 -6.87 -14.78 25.42
CA VAL A 143 -8.24 -14.63 25.94
C VAL A 143 -8.43 -15.60 27.11
N PHE A 144 -8.92 -15.10 28.23
CA PHE A 144 -9.05 -15.76 29.54
C PHE A 144 -7.75 -15.95 30.33
N GLU A 145 -6.60 -15.48 29.81
CA GLU A 145 -5.38 -15.43 30.62
C GLU A 145 -5.46 -14.27 31.63
N PRO A 146 -4.89 -14.44 32.85
CA PRO A 146 -4.91 -13.39 33.88
C PRO A 146 -4.08 -12.19 33.43
N ASN A 147 -4.56 -10.96 33.64
CA ASN A 147 -3.82 -9.74 33.33
C ASN A 147 -2.72 -9.47 34.38
N THR A 148 -1.61 -10.18 34.27
CA THR A 148 -0.45 -10.06 35.15
C THR A 148 0.75 -9.51 34.36
N LEU A 149 1.79 -9.06 35.08
CA LEU A 149 3.05 -8.64 34.46
C LEU A 149 3.66 -9.76 33.58
N LEU A 150 3.55 -11.01 34.01
CA LEU A 150 4.05 -12.15 33.25
C LEU A 150 3.34 -12.28 31.90
N THR A 151 2.00 -12.26 31.90
CA THR A 151 1.18 -12.35 30.70
C THR A 151 1.47 -11.18 29.74
N ARG A 152 1.55 -9.95 30.26
CA ARG A 152 1.91 -8.76 29.47
C ARG A 152 3.27 -8.88 28.83
N THR A 153 4.27 -9.37 29.56
CA THR A 153 5.62 -9.63 29.03
C THR A 153 5.60 -10.70 27.94
N GLN A 154 4.85 -11.77 28.12
CA GLN A 154 4.67 -12.82 27.09
C GLN A 154 4.04 -12.27 25.82
N VAL A 155 3.02 -11.42 25.92
CA VAL A 155 2.38 -10.74 24.79
C VAL A 155 3.42 -9.93 23.99
N VAL A 156 4.21 -9.10 24.67
CA VAL A 156 5.27 -8.31 24.02
C VAL A 156 6.29 -9.21 23.34
N ASN A 157 6.74 -10.27 24.01
CA ASN A 157 7.74 -11.20 23.48
C ASN A 157 7.25 -11.95 22.24
N ILE A 158 5.97 -12.29 22.15
CA ILE A 158 5.38 -12.97 20.98
C ILE A 158 5.15 -12.00 19.83
N LEU A 159 4.77 -10.77 20.11
CA LEU A 159 4.52 -9.75 19.08
C LEU A 159 5.83 -9.17 18.50
N THR A 160 6.86 -9.01 19.32
CA THR A 160 8.15 -8.42 18.90
C THR A 160 8.72 -9.02 17.61
N PRO A 161 8.85 -10.36 17.44
CA PRO A 161 9.38 -10.95 16.22
C PRO A 161 8.57 -10.62 14.97
N ILE A 162 7.24 -10.43 15.10
CA ILE A 162 6.36 -10.09 13.99
C ILE A 162 6.70 -8.69 13.46
N PHE A 163 6.88 -7.72 14.37
CA PHE A 163 7.20 -6.34 14.00
C PHE A 163 8.67 -6.17 13.59
N GLU A 164 9.59 -6.94 14.20
CA GLU A 164 10.99 -7.02 13.73
C GLU A 164 11.07 -7.55 12.30
N ASN A 165 10.31 -8.58 11.96
CA ASN A 165 10.22 -9.04 10.58
C ASN A 165 9.71 -7.96 9.64
N ALA A 166 8.65 -7.22 10.03
CA ALA A 166 8.13 -6.11 9.22
C ALA A 166 9.15 -4.97 9.07
N LYS A 167 9.99 -4.71 10.09
CA LYS A 167 11.08 -3.75 10.05
C LYS A 167 12.21 -4.20 9.12
N ASN A 168 12.66 -5.43 9.26
CA ASN A 168 13.75 -6.01 8.47
C ASN A 168 13.39 -6.18 6.99
N THR A 169 12.10 -6.26 6.67
CA THR A 169 11.58 -6.37 5.30
C THR A 169 10.98 -5.05 4.78
N GLU A 170 11.44 -3.92 5.28
CA GLU A 170 11.10 -2.57 4.81
C GLU A 170 9.59 -2.21 4.87
N GLY A 171 8.84 -2.82 5.78
CA GLY A 171 7.44 -2.46 6.02
C GLY A 171 7.28 -1.25 6.92
N VAL A 172 8.11 -1.18 7.97
CA VAL A 172 8.13 -0.07 8.93
C VAL A 172 9.56 0.41 9.19
N TYR A 173 9.71 1.70 9.41
CA TYR A 173 10.99 2.26 9.88
C TYR A 173 11.25 1.91 11.34
N ASP A 174 10.17 1.93 12.13
CA ASP A 174 10.25 1.67 13.56
C ASP A 174 8.87 1.32 14.12
N TYR A 175 8.85 0.67 15.28
CA TYR A 175 7.63 0.31 15.98
C TYR A 175 7.82 0.40 17.50
N LEU A 176 6.72 0.52 18.23
CA LEU A 176 6.69 0.46 19.69
C LEU A 176 5.46 -0.33 20.12
N ILE A 177 5.68 -1.35 20.95
CA ILE A 177 4.61 -2.14 21.58
C ILE A 177 4.58 -1.74 23.05
N VAL A 178 3.43 -1.30 23.52
CA VAL A 178 3.20 -0.96 24.93
C VAL A 178 2.13 -1.92 25.47
N CYS A 179 2.53 -2.71 26.43
CA CYS A 179 1.64 -3.61 27.21
C CYS A 179 2.21 -3.71 28.63
N ASP A 180 2.07 -2.64 29.38
CA ASP A 180 2.59 -2.50 30.74
C ASP A 180 1.60 -1.77 31.66
N GLU A 181 2.04 -1.28 32.79
CA GLU A 181 1.20 -0.61 33.78
C GLU A 181 0.69 0.76 33.30
N ARG A 182 1.30 1.35 32.26
CA ARG A 182 0.87 2.65 31.71
C ARG A 182 -0.45 2.55 30.97
N ASN A 183 -0.70 1.42 30.29
CA ASN A 183 -1.91 1.17 29.52
C ASN A 183 -2.77 0.02 30.07
N ASN A 184 -2.36 -0.64 31.16
CA ASN A 184 -3.14 -1.61 31.91
C ASN A 184 -3.20 -1.17 33.38
N THR A 185 -3.96 -0.10 33.63
CA THR A 185 -4.22 0.45 34.96
C THR A 185 -5.12 -0.50 35.77
N PRO A 186 -5.20 -0.37 37.11
CA PRO A 186 -6.11 -1.16 37.92
C PRO A 186 -7.57 -1.13 37.45
N ASP A 187 -8.03 0.04 36.96
CA ASP A 187 -9.41 0.18 36.45
C ASP A 187 -9.66 -0.68 35.18
N ILE A 188 -8.65 -0.82 34.30
CA ILE A 188 -8.74 -1.66 33.11
C ILE A 188 -8.69 -3.15 33.48
N ILE A 189 -7.88 -3.50 34.48
CA ILE A 189 -7.78 -4.87 35.00
C ILE A 189 -9.11 -5.27 35.65
N ASP A 190 -9.73 -4.37 36.43
CA ASP A 190 -11.03 -4.59 37.06
C ASP A 190 -12.19 -4.73 36.06
N GLN A 191 -12.01 -4.17 34.84
CA GLN A 191 -12.94 -4.37 33.70
C GLN A 191 -12.70 -5.68 32.94
N ASN A 192 -11.75 -6.52 33.37
CA ASN A 192 -11.32 -7.75 32.72
C ASN A 192 -10.76 -7.50 31.30
N GLU A 193 -10.12 -6.36 31.09
CA GLU A 193 -9.50 -6.00 29.83
C GLU A 193 -7.97 -6.12 29.88
N LEU A 194 -7.36 -6.45 28.75
CA LEU A 194 -5.92 -6.39 28.52
C LEU A 194 -5.68 -5.52 27.28
N VAL A 195 -5.03 -4.39 27.48
CA VAL A 195 -4.77 -3.39 26.43
C VAL A 195 -3.35 -3.52 25.91
N VAL A 196 -3.23 -3.56 24.60
CA VAL A 196 -1.96 -3.56 23.88
C VAL A 196 -1.97 -2.43 22.88
N ASP A 197 -1.10 -1.44 23.06
CA ASP A 197 -0.94 -0.33 22.12
C ASP A 197 0.27 -0.58 21.21
N ILE A 198 0.05 -0.44 19.90
CA ILE A 198 1.07 -0.65 18.89
C ILE A 198 1.20 0.60 18.03
N TYR A 199 2.35 1.25 18.11
CA TYR A 199 2.70 2.43 17.34
C TYR A 199 3.63 2.04 16.19
N LEU A 200 3.30 2.46 14.97
CA LEU A 200 4.05 2.12 13.76
C LEU A 200 4.46 3.36 12.99
N LYS A 201 5.70 3.37 12.50
CA LYS A 201 6.20 4.33 11.52
C LYS A 201 6.33 3.63 10.15
N PRO A 202 5.28 3.67 9.29
CA PRO A 202 5.29 2.94 8.03
C PRO A 202 6.28 3.52 7.02
N VAL A 203 6.90 2.66 6.23
CA VAL A 203 7.72 3.05 5.08
C VAL A 203 6.80 3.50 3.93
N ARG A 204 7.18 4.60 3.28
CA ARG A 204 6.47 5.12 2.11
C ARG A 204 7.25 4.79 0.84
N ALA A 205 6.55 4.34 -0.18
CA ALA A 205 7.15 4.14 -1.50
C ALA A 205 7.43 5.48 -2.18
N ALA A 206 8.58 5.60 -2.84
CA ALA A 206 8.90 6.74 -3.67
C ALA A 206 8.06 6.70 -4.96
N GLU A 207 7.28 7.73 -5.22
CA GLU A 207 6.45 7.87 -6.43
C GLU A 207 7.01 8.88 -7.41
N PHE A 208 7.81 9.83 -6.91
CA PHE A 208 8.47 10.86 -7.70
C PHE A 208 9.97 10.82 -7.41
N ILE A 209 10.75 10.75 -8.46
CA ILE A 209 12.21 10.78 -8.40
C ILE A 209 12.65 12.06 -9.07
N LEU A 210 13.26 12.95 -8.30
CA LEU A 210 13.88 14.16 -8.82
C LEU A 210 15.37 13.88 -8.98
N VAL A 211 15.85 14.00 -10.20
CA VAL A 211 17.28 13.85 -10.54
C VAL A 211 17.82 15.18 -10.99
N ASN A 212 18.79 15.71 -10.25
CA ASN A 212 19.46 16.96 -10.59
C ASN A 212 20.85 16.65 -11.14
N PHE A 213 21.16 17.22 -12.30
CA PHE A 213 22.48 17.15 -12.91
C PHE A 213 23.15 18.52 -12.79
N TYR A 214 24.34 18.53 -12.20
CA TYR A 214 25.15 19.73 -12.09
C TYR A 214 26.39 19.59 -12.95
N ALA A 215 26.58 20.52 -13.90
CA ALA A 215 27.82 20.60 -14.64
C ALA A 215 28.81 21.46 -13.84
N THR A 216 29.91 20.85 -13.42
CA THR A 216 30.99 21.53 -12.70
C THR A 216 32.13 21.90 -13.67
N ARG A 217 32.94 22.90 -13.28
CA ARG A 217 34.14 23.27 -14.02
C ARG A 217 35.22 22.22 -13.86
N THR A 218 36.04 22.05 -14.91
CA THR A 218 37.20 21.17 -14.86
C THR A 218 38.17 21.68 -13.78
N GLY A 219 38.50 20.82 -12.81
CA GLY A 219 39.38 21.16 -11.69
C GLY A 219 38.71 21.57 -10.40
N GLN A 220 37.36 21.58 -10.32
CA GLN A 220 36.64 21.80 -9.07
C GLN A 220 36.56 20.48 -8.27
N ASP A 221 36.93 20.52 -6.99
CA ASP A 221 36.78 19.36 -6.10
C ASP A 221 35.31 19.14 -5.73
N PHE A 222 34.85 17.90 -5.89
CA PHE A 222 33.46 17.54 -5.53
C PHE A 222 33.16 17.66 -4.03
N ASN A 223 34.17 17.61 -3.16
CA ASN A 223 33.99 17.79 -1.72
C ASN A 223 33.56 19.21 -1.36
N GLU A 224 33.92 20.22 -2.16
CA GLU A 224 33.51 21.61 -1.95
C GLU A 224 32.03 21.86 -2.34
N LEU A 225 31.40 20.95 -3.11
CA LEU A 225 30.01 21.06 -3.53
C LEU A 225 29.03 20.50 -2.48
N LEU A 226 29.52 19.75 -1.50
CA LEU A 226 28.73 19.08 -0.47
C LEU A 226 28.80 19.79 0.89
N SER A 227 29.58 20.84 1.02
CA SER A 227 29.66 21.73 2.18
C SER A 227 28.73 22.92 2.02
#